data_b7fed37237c2ff512469d1e13f6a27fe
#
_entry.id   b7fed37237c2ff512469d1e13f6a27fe
#
_cell.length_a   1.000
_cell.length_b   1.000
_cell.length_c   1.000
_cell.angle_alpha   90.00
_cell.angle_beta   90.00
_cell.angle_gamma   90.00
#
_symmetry.space_group_name_H-M   'P 1'
#
loop_
_entity.id
_entity.type
_entity.pdbx_description
1 polymer ?
#
loop_
_entity_poly.entity_id
_entity_poly.type
_entity_poly.pdbx_seq_one_letter_code
_entity_poly.pdbx_strand_id
1 'polypeptide(L)'
;MPKIVDHDVRRDDIARAAFRVIRKKGVAKATIRDIARETGSSVGAVVHYIPSKDHIFLQAAEYSTLVIRGRMERAERDHTGIAALRHVLYEGLPADDDMLGHWKIWFGFWQLSQTSELIRAATHDRYAESYRRYGRLMKAAQKAGDIRPDIKIADATAALICQMDGIGVHVLVSGRAPTARKLRQQIDGWIERMLGTAKRGRGDNVVPFGARRTAR
;
A
#
# COMPACT_ATOMS: atom_id res chain seq x y z
N MET A 1 28.82 11.08 31.96
CA MET A 1 27.46 10.60 32.20
C MET A 1 27.05 9.73 31.02
N PRO A 2 26.64 8.48 31.21
CA PRO A 2 26.11 7.68 30.11
C PRO A 2 24.82 8.36 29.62
N LYS A 3 24.77 8.67 28.31
CA LYS A 3 23.60 9.19 27.63
C LYS A 3 22.52 8.11 27.74
N ILE A 4 21.43 8.35 28.47
CA ILE A 4 20.25 7.47 28.45
C ILE A 4 19.82 7.41 27.00
N VAL A 5 20.14 6.30 26.33
CA VAL A 5 19.70 6.07 24.95
C VAL A 5 18.22 5.72 25.07
N ASP A 6 17.36 6.59 24.59
CA ASP A 6 15.94 6.30 24.45
C ASP A 6 15.82 5.14 23.44
N HIS A 7 15.48 3.97 23.95
CA HIS A 7 15.41 2.74 23.15
C HIS A 7 14.38 2.85 22.00
N ASP A 8 13.31 3.63 22.19
CA ASP A 8 12.29 3.80 21.17
C ASP A 8 12.78 4.73 20.05
N VAL A 9 13.44 5.85 20.42
CA VAL A 9 14.08 6.74 19.42
C VAL A 9 15.11 5.98 18.60
N ARG A 10 15.88 5.10 19.25
CA ARG A 10 16.92 4.32 18.57
C ARG A 10 16.33 3.30 17.61
N ARG A 11 15.24 2.64 18.01
CA ARG A 11 14.51 1.69 17.15
C ARG A 11 13.95 2.40 15.92
N ASP A 12 13.36 3.58 16.08
CA ASP A 12 12.85 4.39 14.98
C ASP A 12 13.94 4.83 14.01
N ASP A 13 15.11 5.24 14.49
CA ASP A 13 16.25 5.61 13.65
C ASP A 13 16.73 4.42 12.82
N ILE A 14 16.79 3.24 13.42
CA ILE A 14 17.16 1.99 12.74
C ILE A 14 16.11 1.61 11.70
N ALA A 15 14.81 1.73 12.01
CA ALA A 15 13.72 1.45 11.08
C ALA A 15 13.76 2.36 9.85
N ARG A 16 13.99 3.66 10.06
CA ARG A 16 14.18 4.64 8.97
C ARG A 16 15.40 4.35 8.13
N ALA A 17 16.51 3.99 8.77
CA ALA A 17 17.74 3.62 8.05
C ALA A 17 17.55 2.34 7.23
N ALA A 18 16.89 1.31 7.79
CA ALA A 18 16.56 0.09 7.08
C ALA A 18 15.69 0.39 5.85
N PHE A 19 14.66 1.24 6.00
CA PHE A 19 13.83 1.69 4.87
C PHE A 19 14.68 2.36 3.78
N ARG A 20 15.56 3.33 4.12
CA ARG A 20 16.42 4.02 3.14
C ARG A 20 17.37 3.06 2.43
N VAL A 21 17.97 2.13 3.16
CA VAL A 21 18.89 1.13 2.59
C VAL A 21 18.16 0.21 1.60
N ILE A 22 16.97 -0.30 1.98
CA ILE A 22 16.18 -1.18 1.11
C ILE A 22 15.67 -0.41 -0.11
N ARG A 23 15.19 0.82 0.06
CA ARG A 23 14.78 1.70 -1.06
C ARG A 23 15.90 1.86 -2.10
N LYS A 24 17.15 2.03 -1.65
CA LYS A 24 18.32 2.26 -2.50
C LYS A 24 18.87 0.99 -3.14
N LYS A 25 18.99 -0.10 -2.38
CA LYS A 25 19.70 -1.32 -2.80
C LYS A 25 18.77 -2.50 -3.13
N GLY A 26 17.51 -2.42 -2.74
CA GLY A 26 16.58 -3.55 -2.74
C GLY A 26 16.82 -4.52 -1.57
N VAL A 27 15.81 -5.36 -1.31
CA VAL A 27 15.78 -6.30 -0.18
C VAL A 27 16.94 -7.30 -0.21
N ALA A 28 17.21 -7.86 -1.39
CA ALA A 28 18.23 -8.90 -1.53
C ALA A 28 19.63 -8.43 -1.15
N LYS A 29 19.97 -7.15 -1.41
CA LYS A 29 21.30 -6.56 -1.21
C LYS A 29 21.43 -5.75 0.09
N ALA A 30 20.35 -5.54 0.83
CA ALA A 30 20.39 -4.84 2.12
C ALA A 30 21.08 -5.69 3.18
N THR A 31 21.99 -5.10 3.96
CA THR A 31 22.74 -5.76 5.02
C THR A 31 22.72 -4.96 6.32
N ILE A 32 22.93 -5.63 7.46
CA ILE A 32 23.09 -4.97 8.78
C ILE A 32 24.23 -3.96 8.76
N ARG A 33 25.33 -4.26 8.04
CA ARG A 33 26.45 -3.32 7.88
C ARG A 33 26.05 -2.03 7.17
N ASP A 34 25.15 -2.11 6.19
CA ASP A 34 24.63 -0.93 5.49
C ASP A 34 23.82 -0.06 6.43
N ILE A 35 23.00 -0.67 7.29
CA ILE A 35 22.19 0.04 8.28
C ILE A 35 23.08 0.69 9.34
N ALA A 36 24.09 -0.04 9.83
CA ALA A 36 25.06 0.51 10.78
C ALA A 36 25.77 1.76 10.21
N ARG A 37 26.17 1.69 8.93
CA ARG A 37 26.74 2.85 8.22
C ARG A 37 25.77 4.01 8.10
N GLU A 38 24.52 3.72 7.74
CA GLU A 38 23.47 4.72 7.56
C GLU A 38 23.09 5.45 8.87
N THR A 39 23.19 4.74 10.01
CA THR A 39 22.88 5.29 11.34
C THR A 39 24.11 5.85 12.07
N GLY A 40 25.32 5.74 11.50
CA GLY A 40 26.56 6.08 12.19
C GLY A 40 26.85 5.19 13.41
N SER A 41 26.33 3.95 13.44
CA SER A 41 26.40 3.04 14.56
C SER A 41 27.40 1.90 14.31
N SER A 42 27.82 1.21 15.40
CA SER A 42 28.51 -0.07 15.23
C SER A 42 27.54 -1.18 14.80
N VAL A 43 28.06 -2.18 14.11
CA VAL A 43 27.28 -3.38 13.74
C VAL A 43 26.68 -4.06 14.98
N GLY A 44 27.47 -4.17 16.07
CA GLY A 44 26.98 -4.73 17.33
C GLY A 44 25.80 -3.97 17.94
N ALA A 45 25.83 -2.63 17.87
CA ALA A 45 24.72 -1.82 18.34
C ALA A 45 23.45 -2.05 17.52
N VAL A 46 23.57 -2.24 16.19
CA VAL A 46 22.41 -2.52 15.32
C VAL A 46 21.89 -3.94 15.56
N VAL A 47 22.75 -4.94 15.70
CA VAL A 47 22.36 -6.35 15.95
C VAL A 47 21.55 -6.49 17.24
N HIS A 48 21.81 -5.68 18.24
CA HIS A 48 21.00 -5.66 19.47
C HIS A 48 19.53 -5.38 19.21
N TYR A 49 19.21 -4.54 18.21
CA TYR A 49 17.81 -4.19 17.82
C TYR A 49 17.29 -5.03 16.67
N ILE A 50 18.19 -5.56 15.83
CA ILE A 50 17.85 -6.30 14.61
C ILE A 50 18.64 -7.60 14.57
N PRO A 51 18.13 -8.67 15.19
CA PRO A 51 18.87 -9.93 15.35
C PRO A 51 19.02 -10.74 14.04
N SER A 52 18.20 -10.45 13.01
CA SER A 52 18.27 -11.17 11.75
C SER A 52 17.93 -10.30 10.55
N LYS A 53 18.17 -10.82 9.34
CA LYS A 53 17.81 -10.15 8.09
C LYS A 53 16.28 -9.91 7.98
N ASP A 54 15.47 -10.85 8.43
CA ASP A 54 14.01 -10.71 8.43
C ASP A 54 13.56 -9.55 9.32
N HIS A 55 14.23 -9.36 10.47
CA HIS A 55 13.96 -8.21 11.35
C HIS A 55 14.33 -6.87 10.72
N ILE A 56 15.39 -6.80 9.89
CA ILE A 56 15.69 -5.60 9.10
C ILE A 56 14.47 -5.23 8.27
N PHE A 57 13.93 -6.25 7.63
CA PHE A 57 12.83 -6.09 6.71
C PHE A 57 11.56 -5.65 7.43
N LEU A 58 11.25 -6.30 8.55
CA LEU A 58 10.09 -5.92 9.39
C LEU A 58 10.17 -4.48 9.88
N GLN A 59 11.33 -4.04 10.37
CA GLN A 59 11.52 -2.65 10.81
C GLN A 59 11.30 -1.64 9.67
N ALA A 60 11.86 -1.91 8.49
CA ALA A 60 11.64 -1.06 7.32
C ALA A 60 10.16 -1.00 6.91
N ALA A 61 9.48 -2.13 7.02
CA ALA A 61 8.07 -2.24 6.69
C ALA A 61 7.16 -1.57 7.72
N GLU A 62 7.48 -1.67 8.99
CA GLU A 62 6.79 -0.97 10.07
C GLU A 62 6.86 0.54 9.87
N TYR A 63 8.07 1.07 9.62
CA TYR A 63 8.24 2.48 9.26
C TYR A 63 7.40 2.87 8.03
N SER A 64 7.48 2.08 6.95
CA SER A 64 6.68 2.29 5.74
C SER A 64 5.18 2.34 6.04
N THR A 65 4.71 1.42 6.87
CA THR A 65 3.29 1.35 7.26
C THR A 65 2.84 2.58 8.01
N LEU A 66 3.62 3.04 8.99
CA LEU A 66 3.29 4.22 9.78
C LEU A 66 3.18 5.47 8.89
N VAL A 67 4.11 5.66 7.95
CA VAL A 67 4.08 6.78 7.01
C VAL A 67 2.82 6.76 6.15
N ILE A 68 2.53 5.62 5.49
CA ILE A 68 1.37 5.49 4.60
C ILE A 68 0.07 5.62 5.39
N ARG A 69 -0.02 4.98 6.56
CA ARG A 69 -1.18 5.09 7.45
C ARG A 69 -1.48 6.54 7.81
N GLY A 70 -0.47 7.30 8.19
CA GLY A 70 -0.64 8.73 8.52
C GLY A 70 -1.14 9.56 7.34
N ARG A 71 -0.74 9.24 6.09
CA ARG A 71 -1.28 9.89 4.87
C ARG A 71 -2.75 9.52 4.66
N MET A 72 -3.08 8.22 4.74
CA MET A 72 -4.45 7.74 4.56
C MET A 72 -5.40 8.30 5.63
N GLU A 73 -4.98 8.38 6.88
CA GLU A 73 -5.77 8.94 7.97
C GLU A 73 -6.05 10.44 7.78
N ARG A 74 -5.12 11.20 7.22
CA ARG A 74 -5.39 12.60 6.82
C ARG A 74 -6.46 12.66 5.74
N ALA A 75 -6.33 11.85 4.68
CA ALA A 75 -7.32 11.78 3.63
C ALA A 75 -8.72 11.39 4.14
N GLU A 76 -8.79 10.48 5.13
CA GLU A 76 -10.05 10.11 5.78
C GLU A 76 -10.67 11.25 6.62
N ARG A 77 -9.85 12.09 7.26
CA ARG A 77 -10.36 13.25 8.02
C ARG A 77 -10.87 14.36 7.12
N ASP A 78 -10.24 14.55 5.97
CA ASP A 78 -10.51 15.67 5.07
C ASP A 78 -11.69 15.39 4.09
N HIS A 79 -12.12 14.12 4.00
CA HIS A 79 -13.12 13.70 3.01
C HIS A 79 -14.13 12.73 3.62
N THR A 80 -15.33 12.63 2.99
CA THR A 80 -16.39 11.70 3.39
C THR A 80 -16.90 10.88 2.20
N GLY A 81 -17.64 9.79 2.47
CA GLY A 81 -18.26 8.97 1.44
C GLY A 81 -17.26 8.41 0.43
N ILE A 82 -17.63 8.40 -0.85
CA ILE A 82 -16.78 7.89 -1.93
C ILE A 82 -15.51 8.74 -2.14
N ALA A 83 -15.54 10.03 -1.78
CA ALA A 83 -14.38 10.89 -1.86
C ALA A 83 -13.30 10.46 -0.86
N ALA A 84 -13.66 10.05 0.36
CA ALA A 84 -12.72 9.51 1.34
C ALA A 84 -12.04 8.25 0.80
N LEU A 85 -12.80 7.30 0.26
CA LEU A 85 -12.22 6.11 -0.37
C LEU A 85 -11.22 6.49 -1.48
N ARG A 86 -11.63 7.39 -2.39
CA ARG A 86 -10.83 7.84 -3.52
C ARG A 86 -9.50 8.44 -3.08
N HIS A 87 -9.54 9.40 -2.15
CA HIS A 87 -8.33 10.08 -1.66
C HIS A 87 -7.41 9.14 -0.87
N VAL A 88 -7.96 8.24 -0.07
CA VAL A 88 -7.18 7.18 0.61
C VAL A 88 -6.44 6.30 -0.40
N LEU A 89 -7.09 5.92 -1.50
CA LEU A 89 -6.45 5.12 -2.54
C LEU A 89 -5.34 5.89 -3.27
N TYR A 90 -5.52 7.20 -3.50
CA TYR A 90 -4.47 8.02 -4.11
C TYR A 90 -3.19 8.06 -3.29
N GLU A 91 -3.31 8.05 -1.94
CA GLU A 91 -2.15 8.00 -1.04
C GLU A 91 -1.38 6.65 -1.11
N GLY A 92 -2.01 5.60 -1.62
CA GLY A 92 -1.37 4.30 -1.84
C GLY A 92 -0.77 4.10 -3.24
N LEU A 93 -0.99 5.02 -4.19
CA LEU A 93 -0.51 4.85 -5.58
C LEU A 93 1.00 5.08 -5.70
N PRO A 94 1.72 4.32 -6.54
CA PRO A 94 3.14 4.53 -6.84
C PRO A 94 3.34 5.76 -7.75
N ALA A 95 2.94 6.93 -7.28
CA ALA A 95 2.81 8.15 -8.08
C ALA A 95 4.06 9.04 -8.08
N ASP A 96 4.99 8.76 -7.18
CA ASP A 96 6.26 9.46 -7.02
C ASP A 96 7.36 8.53 -6.50
N ASP A 97 8.60 9.02 -6.44
CA ASP A 97 9.76 8.24 -6.01
C ASP A 97 9.68 7.80 -4.54
N ASP A 98 8.98 8.55 -3.70
CA ASP A 98 8.80 8.21 -2.30
C ASP A 98 7.86 7.00 -2.18
N MET A 99 6.69 7.06 -2.82
CA MET A 99 5.74 5.94 -2.86
C MET A 99 6.30 4.71 -3.58
N LEU A 100 7.12 4.89 -4.62
CA LEU A 100 7.85 3.77 -5.24
C LEU A 100 8.80 3.09 -4.23
N GLY A 101 9.41 3.86 -3.34
CA GLY A 101 10.20 3.31 -2.23
C GLY A 101 9.38 2.40 -1.31
N HIS A 102 8.17 2.83 -0.93
CA HIS A 102 7.25 2.03 -0.14
C HIS A 102 6.80 0.76 -0.89
N TRP A 103 6.50 0.86 -2.18
CA TRP A 103 6.15 -0.29 -3.01
C TRP A 103 7.27 -1.33 -3.16
N LYS A 104 8.56 -0.91 -3.18
CA LYS A 104 9.70 -1.83 -3.12
C LYS A 104 9.72 -2.66 -1.83
N ILE A 105 9.37 -2.05 -0.71
CA ILE A 105 9.21 -2.76 0.56
C ILE A 105 8.08 -3.81 0.45
N TRP A 106 6.91 -3.40 -0.06
CA TRP A 106 5.76 -4.30 -0.24
C TRP A 106 6.09 -5.50 -1.13
N PHE A 107 6.71 -5.25 -2.27
CA PHE A 107 7.12 -6.29 -3.18
C PHE A 107 8.08 -7.30 -2.53
N GLY A 108 8.99 -6.79 -1.70
CA GLY A 108 9.86 -7.64 -0.91
C GLY A 108 9.12 -8.50 0.13
N PHE A 109 8.02 -8.01 0.70
CA PHE A 109 7.17 -8.82 1.58
C PHE A 109 6.62 -10.04 0.87
N TRP A 110 6.07 -9.88 -0.33
CA TRP A 110 5.54 -11.00 -1.09
C TRP A 110 6.63 -12.04 -1.40
N GLN A 111 7.83 -11.60 -1.76
CA GLN A 111 8.94 -12.52 -2.02
C GLN A 111 9.36 -13.29 -0.77
N LEU A 112 9.57 -12.59 0.34
CA LEU A 112 10.06 -13.19 1.58
C LEU A 112 8.98 -14.01 2.31
N SER A 113 7.70 -13.69 2.16
CA SER A 113 6.61 -14.47 2.76
C SER A 113 6.55 -15.92 2.26
N GLN A 114 7.17 -16.22 1.12
CA GLN A 114 7.27 -17.58 0.60
C GLN A 114 8.21 -18.47 1.42
N THR A 115 9.20 -17.87 2.11
CA THR A 115 10.27 -18.60 2.81
C THR A 115 10.39 -18.27 4.29
N SER A 116 9.77 -17.18 4.76
CA SER A 116 9.80 -16.74 6.16
C SER A 116 8.40 -16.71 6.75
N GLU A 117 8.18 -17.53 7.78
CA GLU A 117 6.90 -17.56 8.53
C GLU A 117 6.62 -16.21 9.22
N LEU A 118 7.67 -15.60 9.78
CA LEU A 118 7.58 -14.30 10.43
C LEU A 118 7.10 -13.20 9.46
N ILE A 119 7.63 -13.17 8.24
CA ILE A 119 7.21 -12.22 7.20
C ILE A 119 5.82 -12.56 6.68
N ARG A 120 5.46 -13.85 6.58
CA ARG A 120 4.13 -14.29 6.15
C ARG A 120 3.06 -13.82 7.13
N ALA A 121 3.28 -13.99 8.43
CA ALA A 121 2.35 -13.52 9.46
C ALA A 121 2.16 -12.00 9.37
N ALA A 122 3.24 -11.23 9.28
CA ALA A 122 3.18 -9.78 9.13
C ALA A 122 2.48 -9.34 7.83
N THR A 123 2.66 -10.08 6.74
CA THR A 123 1.96 -9.83 5.47
C THR A 123 0.45 -10.04 5.61
N HIS A 124 0.06 -11.14 6.27
CA HIS A 124 -1.34 -11.45 6.54
C HIS A 124 -2.02 -10.33 7.36
N ASP A 125 -1.39 -9.87 8.44
CA ASP A 125 -1.93 -8.82 9.30
C ASP A 125 -2.15 -7.50 8.55
N ARG A 126 -1.24 -7.18 7.66
CA ARG A 126 -1.34 -5.97 6.81
C ARG A 126 -2.49 -6.07 5.81
N TYR A 127 -2.66 -7.21 5.15
CA TYR A 127 -3.83 -7.41 4.30
C TYR A 127 -5.13 -7.34 5.10
N ALA A 128 -5.19 -7.96 6.28
CA ALA A 128 -6.34 -7.88 7.16
C ALA A 128 -6.67 -6.42 7.53
N GLU A 129 -5.66 -5.56 7.78
CA GLU A 129 -5.86 -4.13 8.01
C GLU A 129 -6.40 -3.42 6.76
N SER A 130 -5.86 -3.72 5.58
CA SER A 130 -6.33 -3.14 4.31
C SER A 130 -7.79 -3.52 4.02
N TYR A 131 -8.15 -4.79 4.22
CA TYR A 131 -9.54 -5.26 4.10
C TYR A 131 -10.47 -4.52 5.05
N ARG A 132 -10.09 -4.35 6.33
CA ARG A 132 -10.89 -3.61 7.31
C ARG A 132 -11.05 -2.14 6.90
N ARG A 133 -9.97 -1.45 6.51
CA ARG A 133 -9.98 -0.03 6.14
C ARG A 133 -10.86 0.22 4.91
N TYR A 134 -10.57 -0.45 3.80
CA TYR A 134 -11.30 -0.23 2.55
C TYR A 134 -12.76 -0.71 2.65
N GLY A 135 -13.01 -1.84 3.32
CA GLY A 135 -14.37 -2.33 3.55
C GLY A 135 -15.20 -1.37 4.39
N ARG A 136 -14.62 -0.76 5.42
CA ARG A 136 -15.28 0.28 6.23
C ARG A 136 -15.62 1.52 5.41
N LEU A 137 -14.67 2.02 4.60
CA LEU A 137 -14.87 3.18 3.73
C LEU A 137 -15.95 2.92 2.68
N MET A 138 -15.92 1.75 2.03
CA MET A 138 -16.96 1.36 1.05
C MET A 138 -18.34 1.22 1.71
N LYS A 139 -18.45 0.63 2.90
CA LYS A 139 -19.71 0.55 3.63
C LYS A 139 -20.27 1.94 3.97
N ALA A 140 -19.40 2.86 4.38
CA ALA A 140 -19.80 4.23 4.67
C ALA A 140 -20.30 4.95 3.40
N ALA A 141 -19.59 4.78 2.27
CA ALA A 141 -20.00 5.34 0.98
C ALA A 141 -21.31 4.71 0.45
N GLN A 142 -21.53 3.41 0.65
CA GLN A 142 -22.78 2.75 0.27
C GLN A 142 -23.94 3.26 1.12
N LYS A 143 -23.76 3.42 2.43
CA LYS A 143 -24.77 4.01 3.32
C LYS A 143 -25.12 5.46 2.94
N ALA A 144 -24.14 6.21 2.42
CA ALA A 144 -24.34 7.57 1.92
C ALA A 144 -25.02 7.64 0.54
N GLY A 145 -25.25 6.49 -0.12
CA GLY A 145 -25.83 6.40 -1.47
C GLY A 145 -24.83 6.69 -2.59
N ASP A 146 -23.54 6.70 -2.29
CA ASP A 146 -22.48 6.91 -3.29
C ASP A 146 -22.13 5.62 -4.04
N ILE A 147 -22.37 4.46 -3.44
CA ILE A 147 -22.16 3.13 -4.03
C ILE A 147 -23.51 2.45 -4.19
N ARG A 148 -23.72 1.74 -5.30
CA ARG A 148 -24.95 0.97 -5.55
C ARG A 148 -25.22 -0.02 -4.42
N PRO A 149 -26.49 -0.19 -4.01
CA PRO A 149 -26.87 -1.05 -2.88
C PRO A 149 -26.69 -2.55 -3.17
N ASP A 150 -26.66 -2.97 -4.43
CA ASP A 150 -26.46 -4.36 -4.87
C ASP A 150 -25.00 -4.82 -4.81
N ILE A 151 -24.05 -3.92 -4.58
CA ILE A 151 -22.62 -4.25 -4.49
C ILE A 151 -22.34 -4.98 -3.18
N LYS A 152 -21.79 -6.19 -3.29
CA LYS A 152 -21.26 -6.94 -2.14
C LYS A 152 -19.92 -6.35 -1.75
N ILE A 153 -19.90 -5.63 -0.63
CA ILE A 153 -18.71 -4.87 -0.18
C ILE A 153 -17.48 -5.78 0.02
N ALA A 154 -17.66 -7.01 0.50
CA ALA A 154 -16.53 -7.93 0.68
C ALA A 154 -15.84 -8.24 -0.65
N ASP A 155 -16.62 -8.59 -1.68
CA ASP A 155 -16.11 -8.93 -3.02
C ASP A 155 -15.46 -7.70 -3.69
N ALA A 156 -16.10 -6.53 -3.56
CA ALA A 156 -15.58 -5.28 -4.09
C ALA A 156 -14.26 -4.87 -3.40
N THR A 157 -14.16 -5.10 -2.08
CA THR A 157 -12.92 -4.83 -1.33
C THR A 157 -11.78 -5.74 -1.79
N ALA A 158 -12.05 -7.04 -1.98
CA ALA A 158 -11.07 -7.99 -2.50
C ALA A 158 -10.58 -7.57 -3.90
N ALA A 159 -11.51 -7.25 -4.80
CA ALA A 159 -11.19 -6.80 -6.15
C ALA A 159 -10.38 -5.49 -6.14
N LEU A 160 -10.68 -4.55 -5.24
CA LEU A 160 -9.92 -3.30 -5.09
C LEU A 160 -8.48 -3.57 -4.67
N ILE A 161 -8.27 -4.44 -3.68
CA ILE A 161 -6.92 -4.78 -3.20
C ILE A 161 -6.11 -5.40 -4.35
N CYS A 162 -6.69 -6.35 -5.09
CA CYS A 162 -6.05 -6.93 -6.28
C CYS A 162 -5.72 -5.85 -7.34
N GLN A 163 -6.60 -4.88 -7.55
CA GLN A 163 -6.36 -3.77 -8.48
C GLN A 163 -5.19 -2.90 -8.03
N MET A 164 -5.12 -2.53 -6.75
CA MET A 164 -4.03 -1.74 -6.18
C MET A 164 -2.69 -2.48 -6.27
N ASP A 165 -2.68 -3.76 -5.90
CA ASP A 165 -1.50 -4.61 -5.98
C ASP A 165 -1.01 -4.76 -7.43
N GLY A 166 -1.93 -4.98 -8.37
CA GLY A 166 -1.62 -5.05 -9.79
C GLY A 166 -0.99 -3.78 -10.33
N ILE A 167 -1.50 -2.60 -9.96
CA ILE A 167 -0.92 -1.31 -10.34
C ILE A 167 0.51 -1.19 -9.79
N GLY A 168 0.70 -1.47 -8.50
CA GLY A 168 2.01 -1.35 -7.84
C GLY A 168 3.05 -2.27 -8.45
N VAL A 169 2.72 -3.54 -8.63
CA VAL A 169 3.61 -4.53 -9.27
C VAL A 169 3.95 -4.13 -10.69
N HIS A 170 2.93 -3.74 -11.48
CA HIS A 170 3.15 -3.35 -12.88
C HIS A 170 4.12 -2.19 -13.00
N VAL A 171 3.97 -1.15 -12.18
CA VAL A 171 4.88 0.00 -12.17
C VAL A 171 6.31 -0.41 -11.78
N LEU A 172 6.47 -1.24 -10.74
CA LEU A 172 7.78 -1.70 -10.31
C LEU A 172 8.49 -2.56 -11.36
N VAL A 173 7.76 -3.47 -12.01
CA VAL A 173 8.35 -4.45 -12.96
C VAL A 173 8.60 -3.83 -14.33
N SER A 174 7.72 -2.94 -14.78
CA SER A 174 7.87 -2.30 -16.10
C SER A 174 9.00 -1.26 -16.14
N GLY A 175 9.45 -0.79 -14.98
CA GLY A 175 10.43 0.31 -14.88
C GLY A 175 9.92 1.65 -15.44
N ARG A 176 8.64 1.74 -15.79
CA ARG A 176 8.00 2.96 -16.33
C ARG A 176 6.83 3.33 -15.43
N ALA A 177 7.03 4.34 -14.59
CA ALA A 177 5.94 4.88 -13.79
C ALA A 177 5.02 5.75 -14.68
N PRO A 178 3.72 5.43 -14.77
CA PRO A 178 2.75 6.36 -15.33
C PRO A 178 2.71 7.65 -14.49
N THR A 179 2.27 8.75 -15.10
CA THR A 179 2.09 9.99 -14.31
C THR A 179 1.07 9.80 -13.20
N ALA A 180 1.22 10.53 -12.09
CA ALA A 180 0.26 10.54 -10.99
C ALA A 180 -1.19 10.74 -11.48
N ARG A 181 -1.39 11.62 -12.48
CA ARG A 181 -2.69 11.83 -13.13
C ARG A 181 -3.24 10.56 -13.76
N LYS A 182 -2.43 9.80 -14.51
CA LYS A 182 -2.87 8.55 -15.15
C LYS A 182 -3.23 7.48 -14.13
N LEU A 183 -2.43 7.35 -13.05
CA LEU A 183 -2.72 6.41 -11.98
C LEU A 183 -4.04 6.74 -11.28
N ARG A 184 -4.28 8.01 -10.96
CA ARG A 184 -5.56 8.47 -10.40
C ARG A 184 -6.73 8.18 -11.34
N GLN A 185 -6.60 8.46 -12.62
CA GLN A 185 -7.62 8.15 -13.63
C GLN A 185 -7.93 6.64 -13.71
N GLN A 186 -6.94 5.76 -13.55
CA GLN A 186 -7.18 4.31 -13.50
C GLN A 186 -8.04 3.92 -12.29
N ILE A 187 -7.75 4.47 -11.11
CA ILE A 187 -8.54 4.22 -9.90
C ILE A 187 -9.93 4.81 -10.01
N ASP A 188 -10.07 6.03 -10.50
CA ASP A 188 -11.38 6.66 -10.73
C ASP A 188 -12.23 5.83 -11.67
N GLY A 189 -11.67 5.41 -12.79
CA GLY A 189 -12.36 4.56 -13.74
C GLY A 189 -12.73 3.19 -13.17
N TRP A 190 -11.92 2.62 -12.28
CA TRP A 190 -12.25 1.39 -11.55
C TRP A 190 -13.43 1.63 -10.59
N ILE A 191 -13.37 2.68 -9.78
CA ILE A 191 -14.45 3.05 -8.85
C ILE A 191 -15.77 3.23 -9.61
N GLU A 192 -15.77 3.97 -10.71
CA GLU A 192 -16.96 4.22 -11.50
C GLU A 192 -17.56 2.96 -12.11
N ARG A 193 -16.73 2.09 -12.67
CA ARG A 193 -17.22 0.84 -13.31
C ARG A 193 -17.68 -0.19 -12.30
N MET A 194 -16.92 -0.38 -11.22
CA MET A 194 -17.15 -1.47 -10.28
C MET A 194 -18.15 -1.13 -9.19
N LEU A 195 -18.11 0.09 -8.70
CA LEU A 195 -18.97 0.50 -7.59
C LEU A 195 -20.23 1.23 -8.07
N GLY A 196 -20.17 1.89 -9.22
CA GLY A 196 -21.24 2.70 -9.80
C GLY A 196 -21.76 3.73 -8.79
N THR A 197 -21.91 4.96 -9.14
CA THR A 197 -22.56 5.92 -8.25
C THR A 197 -24.07 5.81 -8.40
N ALA A 198 -24.80 5.67 -7.30
CA ALA A 198 -26.28 5.66 -7.32
C ALA A 198 -26.89 6.96 -7.91
N LYS A 199 -26.06 8.00 -8.08
CA LYS A 199 -26.48 9.35 -8.55
C LYS A 199 -26.41 9.59 -10.05
N ARG A 200 -25.93 8.65 -10.88
CA ARG A 200 -26.10 8.78 -12.34
C ARG A 200 -27.53 8.38 -12.71
N GLY A 201 -28.38 9.38 -12.80
CA GLY A 201 -29.71 9.24 -13.33
C GLY A 201 -29.74 8.58 -14.71
N ARG A 202 -30.79 7.81 -14.95
CA ARG A 202 -31.23 7.19 -16.20
C ARG A 202 -30.68 7.91 -17.43
N GLY A 203 -29.83 7.24 -18.20
CA GLY A 203 -29.55 7.73 -19.55
C GLY A 203 -28.23 7.29 -20.19
N ASP A 204 -27.55 6.20 -19.76
CA ASP A 204 -26.49 5.64 -20.59
C ASP A 204 -26.68 4.13 -20.75
N ASN A 205 -27.13 3.74 -21.95
CA ASN A 205 -27.15 2.37 -22.45
C ASN A 205 -25.72 1.79 -22.36
N VAL A 206 -25.47 1.02 -21.32
CA VAL A 206 -24.28 0.16 -21.27
C VAL A 206 -24.53 -0.99 -22.22
N VAL A 207 -23.95 -0.94 -23.41
CA VAL A 207 -23.89 -2.09 -24.33
C VAL A 207 -23.09 -3.19 -23.62
N PRO A 208 -23.66 -4.40 -23.40
CA PRO A 208 -22.94 -5.49 -22.76
C PRO A 208 -21.73 -5.87 -23.62
N PHE A 209 -20.56 -5.99 -22.99
CA PHE A 209 -19.36 -6.52 -23.61
C PHE A 209 -19.63 -7.99 -24.02
N GLY A 210 -19.78 -8.27 -25.30
CA GLY A 210 -19.96 -9.64 -25.78
C GLY A 210 -20.97 -9.86 -26.92
N ALA A 211 -21.70 -8.86 -27.38
CA ALA A 211 -22.56 -9.02 -28.55
C ALA A 211 -21.72 -9.04 -29.84
N ARG A 212 -21.25 -10.23 -30.25
CA ARG A 212 -20.71 -10.45 -31.58
C ARG A 212 -21.82 -10.17 -32.60
N ARG A 213 -21.65 -9.16 -33.43
CA ARG A 213 -22.41 -9.02 -34.67
C ARG A 213 -22.00 -10.17 -35.58
N THR A 214 -22.86 -11.15 -35.72
CA THR A 214 -22.84 -12.03 -36.90
C THR A 214 -23.31 -11.19 -38.07
N ALA A 215 -22.40 -10.79 -38.93
CA ALA A 215 -22.73 -10.24 -40.25
C ALA A 215 -22.97 -11.39 -41.23
N ARG A 216 -24.10 -11.31 -41.92
CA ARG A 216 -24.35 -11.99 -43.16
C ARG A 216 -23.60 -11.30 -44.28
#